data_77f647260270efbf016ac9bb09abe5a2
#
_entry.id   77f647260270efbf016ac9bb09abe5a2
#
_cell.length_a   1.000
_cell.length_b   1.000
_cell.length_c   1.000
_cell.angle_alpha   90.00
_cell.angle_beta   90.00
_cell.angle_gamma   90.00
#
_symmetry.space_group_name_H-M   'P 1'
#
loop_
_entity.id
_entity.type
_entity.pdbx_description
1 polymer ?
#
loop_
_entity_poly.entity_id
_entity_poly.type
_entity_poly.pdbx_seq_one_letter_code
_entity_poly.pdbx_strand_id
1 'polypeptide(L)'
;MGRSRRVKDMDIFVYRKDVKRIFEALGDAGFRSEMTFTHWLAKVFDGDLYLDVIFSSGNGLCEVDDLWFEHSVEGKVYGLPVRFCPPEEMLWSKAFIMERERYDGNDIAHLLLARGERLDWERLLFRFGTHWRVLLSHLILFGYIYPSERHRLPQTAISELLEWLERELHTPTVSDQPCQGPLLSRIQYRIDVEEMGYKDARLPPEGKMTQRETADWTVAGDPAETK
;
A
#
# COMPACT_ATOMS: atom_id res chain seq x y z
N MET A 1 -16.47 3.96 14.44
CA MET A 1 -15.71 5.12 14.91
C MET A 1 -14.24 4.74 14.98
N GLY A 2 -13.36 5.42 14.22
CA GLY A 2 -11.92 5.22 14.32
C GLY A 2 -11.41 5.67 15.69
N ARG A 3 -10.32 5.06 16.18
CA ARG A 3 -9.66 5.54 17.39
C ARG A 3 -9.05 6.92 17.13
N SER A 4 -9.25 7.87 18.05
CA SER A 4 -8.51 9.13 18.04
C SER A 4 -7.02 8.81 18.24
N ARG A 5 -6.19 9.14 17.24
CA ARG A 5 -4.72 9.06 17.33
C ARG A 5 -4.17 10.49 17.27
N ARG A 6 -3.04 10.71 17.92
CA ARG A 6 -2.30 11.95 17.72
C ARG A 6 -1.77 11.94 16.28
N VAL A 7 -2.17 12.96 15.51
CA VAL A 7 -1.63 13.16 14.16
C VAL A 7 -0.15 13.48 14.30
N LYS A 8 0.70 12.70 13.68
CA LYS A 8 2.15 12.89 13.66
C LYS A 8 2.59 13.52 12.35
N ASP A 9 2.00 13.04 11.25
CA ASP A 9 2.41 13.31 9.90
C ASP A 9 1.19 13.70 9.07
N MET A 10 1.41 14.42 7.99
CA MET A 10 0.40 14.71 6.97
C MET A 10 0.87 14.08 5.67
N ASP A 11 -0.02 13.30 5.05
CA ASP A 11 0.24 12.64 3.77
C ASP A 11 -0.68 13.24 2.70
N ILE A 12 -0.13 13.52 1.52
CA ILE A 12 -0.92 13.85 0.33
C ILE A 12 -0.61 12.86 -0.80
N PHE A 13 -1.65 12.44 -1.49
CA PHE A 13 -1.54 11.59 -2.67
C PHE A 13 -1.60 12.43 -3.94
N VAL A 14 -0.63 12.24 -4.82
CA VAL A 14 -0.48 13.03 -6.04
C VAL A 14 -0.11 12.14 -7.22
N TYR A 15 -0.38 12.58 -8.45
CA TYR A 15 0.20 11.91 -9.61
C TYR A 15 1.71 12.09 -9.63
N ARG A 16 2.45 11.05 -9.99
CA ARG A 16 3.91 11.14 -10.17
C ARG A 16 4.32 12.29 -11.10
N LYS A 17 3.58 12.50 -12.18
CA LYS A 17 3.83 13.56 -13.16
C LYS A 17 3.75 14.98 -12.59
N ASP A 18 3.02 15.16 -11.48
CA ASP A 18 2.80 16.47 -10.85
C ASP A 18 3.85 16.83 -9.78
N VAL A 19 4.69 15.87 -9.35
CA VAL A 19 5.66 16.06 -8.25
C VAL A 19 6.60 17.25 -8.53
N LYS A 20 7.10 17.38 -9.77
CA LYS A 20 7.98 18.50 -10.14
C LYS A 20 7.26 19.84 -9.99
N ARG A 21 6.03 19.96 -10.47
CA ARG A 21 5.22 21.18 -10.35
C ARG A 21 4.92 21.51 -8.89
N ILE A 22 4.69 20.49 -8.05
CA ILE A 22 4.49 20.66 -6.61
C ILE A 22 5.76 21.21 -5.97
N PHE A 23 6.94 20.70 -6.32
CA PHE A 23 8.23 21.19 -5.81
C PHE A 23 8.49 22.65 -6.19
N GLU A 24 8.19 23.02 -7.43
CA GLU A 24 8.30 24.40 -7.92
C GLU A 24 7.39 25.32 -7.11
N ALA A 25 6.10 24.99 -7.02
CA ALA A 25 5.11 25.81 -6.31
C ALA A 25 5.41 25.97 -4.82
N LEU A 26 5.85 24.90 -4.15
CA LEU A 26 6.20 24.94 -2.73
C LEU A 26 7.57 25.61 -2.49
N GLY A 27 8.51 25.45 -3.42
CA GLY A 27 9.78 26.18 -3.41
C GLY A 27 9.59 27.69 -3.51
N ASP A 28 8.71 28.15 -4.39
CA ASP A 28 8.33 29.57 -4.51
C ASP A 28 7.67 30.11 -3.21
N ALA A 29 7.02 29.25 -2.46
CA ALA A 29 6.47 29.56 -1.15
C ALA A 29 7.48 29.45 0.01
N GLY A 30 8.76 29.10 -0.28
CA GLY A 30 9.85 29.04 0.69
C GLY A 30 10.04 27.70 1.39
N PHE A 31 9.32 26.63 0.96
CA PHE A 31 9.50 25.29 1.52
C PHE A 31 10.63 24.52 0.82
N ARG A 32 11.37 23.72 1.59
CA ARG A 32 12.39 22.81 1.05
C ARG A 32 11.74 21.50 0.65
N SER A 33 12.00 21.02 -0.57
CA SER A 33 11.50 19.75 -1.07
C SER A 33 12.62 18.77 -1.35
N GLU A 34 12.35 17.47 -1.18
CA GLU A 34 13.33 16.40 -1.37
C GLU A 34 12.65 15.16 -1.95
N MET A 35 13.25 14.55 -2.98
CA MET A 35 12.85 13.24 -3.48
C MET A 35 13.48 12.17 -2.60
N THR A 36 12.71 11.62 -1.67
CA THR A 36 13.20 10.61 -0.71
C THR A 36 13.42 9.27 -1.40
N PHE A 37 12.40 8.80 -2.14
CA PHE A 37 12.48 7.60 -2.96
C PHE A 37 11.90 7.88 -4.33
N THR A 38 12.68 7.65 -5.37
CA THR A 38 12.32 8.02 -6.75
C THR A 38 11.08 7.30 -7.28
N HIS A 39 10.68 6.17 -6.70
CA HIS A 39 9.54 5.36 -7.16
C HIS A 39 8.24 5.64 -6.42
N TRP A 40 8.24 6.28 -5.20
CA TRP A 40 6.99 6.40 -4.46
C TRP A 40 6.81 7.62 -3.55
N LEU A 41 7.90 8.25 -3.04
CA LEU A 41 7.82 9.22 -1.95
C LEU A 41 8.73 10.41 -2.14
N ALA A 42 8.17 11.58 -1.96
CA ALA A 42 8.91 12.82 -1.74
C ALA A 42 8.50 13.47 -0.43
N LYS A 43 9.31 14.40 0.08
CA LYS A 43 9.03 15.15 1.32
C LYS A 43 9.14 16.64 1.07
N VAL A 44 8.30 17.38 1.77
CA VAL A 44 8.35 18.84 1.84
C VAL A 44 8.47 19.25 3.29
N PHE A 45 9.42 20.13 3.60
CA PHE A 45 9.79 20.48 4.96
C PHE A 45 9.46 21.95 5.28
N ASP A 46 8.96 22.16 6.50
CA ASP A 46 8.79 23.45 7.16
C ASP A 46 9.47 23.35 8.53
N GLY A 47 10.74 23.78 8.60
CA GLY A 47 11.58 23.53 9.78
C GLY A 47 11.70 22.04 10.09
N ASP A 48 11.26 21.64 11.28
CA ASP A 48 11.26 20.23 11.75
C ASP A 48 9.99 19.45 11.35
N LEU A 49 9.00 20.14 10.77
CA LEU A 49 7.78 19.50 10.26
C LEU A 49 7.98 19.07 8.82
N TYR A 50 7.27 18.02 8.42
CA TYR A 50 7.28 17.59 7.03
C TYR A 50 5.91 17.08 6.57
N LEU A 51 5.72 17.17 5.27
CA LEU A 51 4.59 16.63 4.52
C LEU A 51 5.11 15.52 3.62
N ASP A 52 4.49 14.35 3.68
CA ASP A 52 4.76 13.27 2.74
C ASP A 52 3.95 13.45 1.46
N VAL A 53 4.66 13.48 0.34
CA VAL A 53 4.09 13.57 -1.02
C VAL A 53 4.21 12.19 -1.66
N ILE A 54 3.11 11.46 -1.66
CA ILE A 54 3.04 10.05 -2.02
C ILE A 54 2.46 9.91 -3.43
N PHE A 55 3.14 9.19 -4.31
CA PHE A 55 2.69 8.95 -5.67
C PHE A 55 2.66 7.46 -6.06
N SER A 56 3.07 6.57 -5.15
CA SER A 56 2.95 5.11 -5.24
C SER A 56 3.10 4.50 -3.85
N SER A 57 3.35 3.21 -3.76
CA SER A 57 3.73 2.50 -2.53
C SER A 57 5.19 2.08 -2.57
N GLY A 58 5.79 1.84 -1.38
CA GLY A 58 7.19 1.45 -1.27
C GLY A 58 7.58 0.18 -2.03
N ASN A 59 6.63 -0.73 -2.24
CA ASN A 59 6.81 -1.93 -3.04
C ASN A 59 6.53 -1.74 -4.55
N GLY A 60 6.18 -0.52 -4.98
CA GLY A 60 5.93 -0.17 -6.38
C GLY A 60 4.59 -0.64 -6.97
N LEU A 61 3.69 -1.23 -6.16
CA LEU A 61 2.42 -1.78 -6.67
C LEU A 61 1.30 -0.74 -6.76
N CYS A 62 1.16 0.11 -5.73
CA CYS A 62 -0.02 0.96 -5.55
C CYS A 62 0.26 2.36 -6.10
N GLU A 63 0.42 2.47 -7.41
CA GLU A 63 0.59 3.76 -8.09
C GLU A 63 -0.67 4.61 -7.95
N VAL A 64 -0.49 5.90 -7.67
CA VAL A 64 -1.60 6.86 -7.60
C VAL A 64 -2.06 7.21 -9.01
N ASP A 65 -3.24 6.73 -9.37
CA ASP A 65 -3.88 6.88 -10.67
C ASP A 65 -5.22 7.62 -10.60
N ASP A 66 -5.95 7.68 -11.73
CA ASP A 66 -7.22 8.41 -11.84
C ASP A 66 -8.27 7.91 -10.85
N LEU A 67 -8.32 6.61 -10.55
CA LEU A 67 -9.33 6.05 -9.63
C LEU A 67 -9.19 6.59 -8.20
N TRP A 68 -7.98 6.98 -7.76
CA TRP A 68 -7.78 7.63 -6.46
C TRP A 68 -8.51 8.96 -6.37
N PHE A 69 -8.61 9.68 -7.47
CA PHE A 69 -9.23 11.00 -7.52
C PHE A 69 -10.71 10.92 -7.87
N GLU A 70 -11.11 10.06 -8.78
CA GLU A 70 -12.49 9.84 -9.19
C GLU A 70 -13.38 9.40 -8.03
N HIS A 71 -12.85 8.52 -7.16
CA HIS A 71 -13.55 7.99 -6.00
C HIS A 71 -13.23 8.71 -4.68
N SER A 72 -12.45 9.80 -4.73
CA SER A 72 -12.13 10.58 -3.54
C SER A 72 -13.36 11.21 -2.91
N VAL A 73 -13.36 11.31 -1.58
CA VAL A 73 -14.49 11.87 -0.82
C VAL A 73 -14.17 13.31 -0.43
N GLU A 74 -15.03 14.24 -0.81
CA GLU A 74 -14.88 15.64 -0.43
C GLU A 74 -15.11 15.84 1.08
N GLY A 75 -14.31 16.72 1.67
CA GLY A 75 -14.43 17.08 3.08
C GLY A 75 -13.64 18.34 3.42
N LYS A 76 -13.46 18.59 4.73
CA LYS A 76 -12.73 19.75 5.21
C LYS A 76 -11.73 19.36 6.31
N VAL A 77 -10.52 19.91 6.21
CA VAL A 77 -9.51 19.85 7.26
C VAL A 77 -9.17 21.29 7.66
N TYR A 78 -9.36 21.64 8.93
CA TYR A 78 -9.20 23.01 9.43
C TYR A 78 -9.99 24.08 8.63
N GLY A 79 -11.16 23.70 8.11
CA GLY A 79 -12.00 24.59 7.29
C GLY A 79 -11.63 24.66 5.81
N LEU A 80 -10.48 24.12 5.41
CA LEU A 80 -10.03 24.05 4.02
C LEU A 80 -10.68 22.86 3.32
N PRO A 81 -11.20 23.03 2.09
CA PRO A 81 -11.75 21.94 1.30
C PRO A 81 -10.61 20.98 0.90
N VAL A 82 -10.81 19.70 1.11
CA VAL A 82 -9.87 18.63 0.75
C VAL A 82 -10.62 17.45 0.15
N ARG A 83 -9.90 16.62 -0.59
CA ARG A 83 -10.35 15.30 -1.03
C ARG A 83 -9.64 14.23 -0.21
N PHE A 84 -10.43 13.38 0.44
CA PHE A 84 -9.88 12.25 1.19
C PHE A 84 -9.66 11.06 0.26
N CYS A 85 -8.57 10.34 0.49
CA CYS A 85 -8.27 9.08 -0.16
C CYS A 85 -9.45 8.11 -0.01
N PRO A 86 -9.90 7.44 -1.09
CA PRO A 86 -10.94 6.44 -0.99
C PRO A 86 -10.53 5.28 -0.09
N PRO A 87 -11.47 4.67 0.65
CA PRO A 87 -11.15 3.59 1.57
C PRO A 87 -10.59 2.34 0.89
N GLU A 88 -10.97 2.06 -0.35
CA GLU A 88 -10.48 0.92 -1.11
C GLU A 88 -8.99 1.07 -1.46
N GLU A 89 -8.58 2.23 -1.94
CA GLU A 89 -7.17 2.55 -2.23
C GLU A 89 -6.34 2.60 -0.95
N MET A 90 -6.90 3.12 0.15
CA MET A 90 -6.25 3.10 1.46
C MET A 90 -6.04 1.66 1.95
N LEU A 91 -7.04 0.79 1.79
CA LEU A 91 -6.94 -0.63 2.13
C LEU A 91 -5.88 -1.30 1.25
N TRP A 92 -5.94 -1.09 -0.06
CA TRP A 92 -5.02 -1.67 -1.02
C TRP A 92 -3.56 -1.29 -0.71
N SER A 93 -3.27 -0.01 -0.50
CA SER A 93 -1.90 0.45 -0.21
C SER A 93 -1.34 -0.04 1.11
N LYS A 94 -2.19 -0.23 2.14
CA LYS A 94 -1.78 -0.71 3.46
C LYS A 94 -1.67 -2.22 3.56
N ALA A 95 -2.37 -2.97 2.71
CA ALA A 95 -2.46 -4.43 2.79
C ALA A 95 -1.11 -5.13 2.64
N PHE A 96 -0.18 -4.52 1.94
CA PHE A 96 1.15 -5.07 1.69
C PHE A 96 2.18 -4.71 2.77
N ILE A 97 1.82 -3.94 3.81
CA ILE A 97 2.77 -3.55 4.86
C ILE A 97 2.75 -4.62 5.95
N MET A 98 3.63 -5.61 5.80
CA MET A 98 3.83 -6.76 6.70
C MET A 98 5.30 -6.86 7.13
N GLU A 99 5.90 -5.71 7.44
CA GLU A 99 7.26 -5.65 7.94
C GLU A 99 7.35 -6.15 9.40
N ARG A 100 8.53 -6.52 9.84
CA ARG A 100 8.77 -6.96 11.23
C ARG A 100 8.43 -5.88 12.24
N GLU A 101 8.82 -4.63 11.96
CA GLU A 101 8.64 -3.47 12.83
C GLU A 101 7.36 -2.70 12.55
N ARG A 102 6.69 -2.97 11.40
CA ARG A 102 5.48 -2.29 10.97
C ARG A 102 4.51 -3.24 10.29
N TYR A 103 3.36 -3.40 10.88
CA TYR A 103 2.24 -4.17 10.34
C TYR A 103 0.98 -3.32 10.34
N ASP A 104 0.46 -2.97 9.16
CA ASP A 104 -0.72 -2.11 9.01
C ASP A 104 -2.04 -2.91 8.97
N GLY A 105 -2.04 -4.21 9.22
CA GLY A 105 -3.24 -5.06 9.21
C GLY A 105 -4.28 -4.68 10.28
N ASN A 106 -3.87 -4.02 11.36
CA ASN A 106 -4.82 -3.44 12.32
C ASN A 106 -5.62 -2.27 11.71
N ASP A 107 -5.01 -1.44 10.88
CA ASP A 107 -5.71 -0.35 10.19
C ASP A 107 -6.70 -0.91 9.17
N ILE A 108 -6.33 -1.98 8.47
CA ILE A 108 -7.21 -2.71 7.55
C ILE A 108 -8.41 -3.30 8.31
N ALA A 109 -8.16 -3.99 9.42
CA ALA A 109 -9.22 -4.57 10.24
C ALA A 109 -10.20 -3.48 10.75
N HIS A 110 -9.69 -2.32 11.17
CA HIS A 110 -10.52 -1.19 11.58
C HIS A 110 -11.29 -0.56 10.42
N LEU A 111 -10.70 -0.50 9.23
CA LEU A 111 -11.36 0.00 8.03
C LEU A 111 -12.49 -0.93 7.59
N LEU A 112 -12.25 -2.23 7.57
CA LEU A 112 -13.27 -3.26 7.31
C LEU A 112 -14.40 -3.20 8.35
N LEU A 113 -14.08 -3.05 9.63
CA LEU A 113 -15.07 -2.90 10.70
C LEU A 113 -15.95 -1.64 10.48
N ALA A 114 -15.35 -0.54 10.04
CA ALA A 114 -16.06 0.73 9.87
C ALA A 114 -16.82 0.84 8.54
N ARG A 115 -16.37 0.17 7.49
CA ARG A 115 -16.81 0.39 6.11
C ARG A 115 -17.08 -0.88 5.30
N GLY A 116 -16.79 -2.08 5.79
CA GLY A 116 -16.84 -3.34 5.04
C GLY A 116 -18.11 -3.54 4.20
N GLU A 117 -19.27 -3.19 4.75
CA GLU A 117 -20.57 -3.27 4.05
C GLU A 117 -20.74 -2.24 2.91
N ARG A 118 -19.89 -1.21 2.85
CA ARG A 118 -20.03 -0.06 1.94
C ARG A 118 -18.87 0.10 0.98
N LEU A 119 -17.87 -0.78 1.07
CA LEU A 119 -16.75 -0.78 0.13
C LEU A 119 -17.24 -1.20 -1.26
N ASP A 120 -16.64 -0.62 -2.27
CA ASP A 120 -16.75 -1.10 -3.64
C ASP A 120 -15.86 -2.34 -3.81
N TRP A 121 -16.45 -3.51 -3.58
CA TRP A 121 -15.74 -4.79 -3.60
C TRP A 121 -15.28 -5.20 -4.99
N GLU A 122 -15.99 -4.83 -6.04
CA GLU A 122 -15.57 -5.08 -7.42
C GLU A 122 -14.28 -4.34 -7.72
N ARG A 123 -14.23 -3.04 -7.39
CA ARG A 123 -13.03 -2.21 -7.53
C ARG A 123 -11.91 -2.71 -6.61
N LEU A 124 -12.21 -3.13 -5.39
CA LEU A 124 -11.20 -3.66 -4.48
C LEU A 124 -10.58 -4.94 -5.02
N LEU A 125 -11.36 -5.90 -5.51
CA LEU A 125 -10.88 -7.11 -6.16
C LEU A 125 -10.04 -6.77 -7.41
N PHE A 126 -10.50 -5.82 -8.23
CA PHE A 126 -9.73 -5.31 -9.37
C PHE A 126 -8.37 -4.73 -8.95
N ARG A 127 -8.31 -3.94 -7.86
CA ARG A 127 -7.06 -3.36 -7.35
C ARG A 127 -6.06 -4.41 -6.90
N PHE A 128 -6.51 -5.45 -6.26
CA PHE A 128 -5.62 -6.54 -5.83
C PHE A 128 -5.18 -7.43 -6.99
N GLY A 129 -6.04 -7.65 -7.99
CA GLY A 129 -5.70 -8.44 -9.18
C GLY A 129 -5.00 -9.75 -8.84
N THR A 130 -3.80 -9.97 -9.35
CA THR A 130 -2.99 -11.17 -9.10
C THR A 130 -2.55 -11.33 -7.63
N HIS A 131 -2.63 -10.26 -6.84
CA HIS A 131 -2.28 -10.26 -5.40
C HIS A 131 -3.49 -10.52 -4.49
N TRP A 132 -4.57 -11.06 -5.01
CA TRP A 132 -5.81 -11.33 -4.30
C TRP A 132 -5.63 -12.15 -2.99
N ARG A 133 -4.58 -12.97 -2.90
CA ARG A 133 -4.26 -13.72 -1.68
C ARG A 133 -3.96 -12.81 -0.50
N VAL A 134 -3.37 -11.65 -0.74
CA VAL A 134 -3.10 -10.65 0.31
C VAL A 134 -4.42 -10.12 0.84
N LEU A 135 -5.39 -9.82 -0.04
CA LEU A 135 -6.73 -9.43 0.38
C LEU A 135 -7.40 -10.54 1.18
N LEU A 136 -7.44 -11.77 0.65
CA LEU A 136 -8.06 -12.93 1.32
C LEU A 136 -7.47 -13.14 2.72
N SER A 137 -6.15 -13.02 2.89
CA SER A 137 -5.50 -13.16 4.20
C SER A 137 -6.02 -12.14 5.22
N HIS A 138 -6.20 -10.89 4.82
CA HIS A 138 -6.77 -9.85 5.69
C HIS A 138 -8.25 -10.11 6.02
N LEU A 139 -9.05 -10.66 5.09
CA LEU A 139 -10.44 -11.00 5.35
C LEU A 139 -10.57 -12.17 6.33
N ILE A 140 -9.67 -13.16 6.22
CA ILE A 140 -9.59 -14.27 7.19
C ILE A 140 -9.19 -13.73 8.57
N LEU A 141 -8.17 -12.88 8.65
CA LEU A 141 -7.74 -12.26 9.89
C LEU A 141 -8.82 -11.37 10.50
N PHE A 142 -9.58 -10.61 9.68
CA PHE A 142 -10.72 -9.85 10.16
C PHE A 142 -11.74 -10.72 10.86
N GLY A 143 -12.10 -11.87 10.25
CA GLY A 143 -13.04 -12.83 10.85
C GLY A 143 -12.51 -13.48 12.13
N TYR A 144 -11.19 -13.59 12.29
CA TYR A 144 -10.54 -14.05 13.53
C TYR A 144 -10.54 -12.96 14.60
N ILE A 145 -10.22 -11.71 14.25
CA ILE A 145 -10.15 -10.57 15.17
C ILE A 145 -11.56 -10.19 15.66
N TYR A 146 -12.53 -10.18 14.77
CA TYR A 146 -13.92 -9.78 15.04
C TYR A 146 -14.92 -10.87 14.63
N PRO A 147 -15.00 -11.99 15.37
CA PRO A 147 -15.85 -13.12 14.97
C PRO A 147 -17.34 -12.79 14.88
N SER A 148 -17.84 -11.82 15.67
CA SER A 148 -19.22 -11.34 15.63
C SER A 148 -19.53 -10.42 14.44
N GLU A 149 -18.50 -9.85 13.80
CA GLU A 149 -18.65 -8.83 12.77
C GLU A 149 -18.42 -9.37 11.33
N ARG A 150 -18.27 -10.69 11.18
CA ARG A 150 -18.03 -11.34 9.87
C ARG A 150 -19.09 -11.00 8.82
N HIS A 151 -20.30 -10.71 9.26
CA HIS A 151 -21.42 -10.31 8.40
C HIS A 151 -21.19 -8.99 7.66
N ARG A 152 -20.22 -8.16 8.08
CA ARG A 152 -19.82 -6.92 7.40
C ARG A 152 -19.07 -7.15 6.09
N LEU A 153 -18.59 -8.35 5.88
CA LEU A 153 -17.92 -8.74 4.65
C LEU A 153 -18.95 -9.40 3.71
N PRO A 154 -19.10 -8.95 2.46
CA PRO A 154 -20.03 -9.57 1.53
C PRO A 154 -19.61 -10.99 1.22
N GLN A 155 -20.57 -11.90 1.36
CA GLN A 155 -20.35 -13.31 1.08
C GLN A 155 -19.89 -13.55 -0.36
N THR A 156 -20.39 -12.75 -1.31
CA THR A 156 -20.01 -12.82 -2.73
C THR A 156 -18.52 -12.64 -2.93
N ALA A 157 -17.91 -11.60 -2.34
CA ALA A 157 -16.47 -11.34 -2.47
C ALA A 157 -15.61 -12.46 -1.84
N ILE A 158 -16.04 -12.97 -0.68
CA ILE A 158 -15.35 -14.09 -0.03
C ILE A 158 -15.46 -15.35 -0.87
N SER A 159 -16.66 -15.67 -1.38
CA SER A 159 -16.86 -16.84 -2.24
C SER A 159 -16.01 -16.78 -3.50
N GLU A 160 -15.94 -15.63 -4.14
CA GLU A 160 -15.12 -15.42 -5.34
C GLU A 160 -13.63 -15.66 -5.07
N LEU A 161 -13.11 -15.13 -3.96
CA LEU A 161 -11.70 -15.34 -3.56
C LEU A 161 -11.42 -16.81 -3.22
N LEU A 162 -12.35 -17.52 -2.60
CA LEU A 162 -12.23 -18.94 -2.32
C LEU A 162 -12.29 -19.79 -3.59
N GLU A 163 -13.13 -19.42 -4.57
CA GLU A 163 -13.16 -20.06 -5.89
C GLU A 163 -11.83 -19.85 -6.66
N TRP A 164 -11.21 -18.68 -6.52
CA TRP A 164 -9.87 -18.44 -7.09
C TRP A 164 -8.83 -19.33 -6.43
N LEU A 165 -8.88 -19.48 -5.12
CA LEU A 165 -7.97 -20.37 -4.38
C LEU A 165 -8.17 -21.83 -4.81
N GLU A 166 -9.42 -22.31 -4.90
CA GLU A 166 -9.74 -23.66 -5.33
C GLU A 166 -9.24 -23.94 -6.74
N ARG A 167 -9.49 -23.05 -7.69
CA ARG A 167 -8.98 -23.16 -9.06
C ARG A 167 -7.47 -23.30 -9.13
N GLU A 168 -6.77 -22.55 -8.30
CA GLU A 168 -5.32 -22.55 -8.27
C GLU A 168 -4.71 -23.84 -7.69
N LEU A 169 -5.41 -24.52 -6.77
CA LEU A 169 -5.01 -25.84 -6.27
C LEU A 169 -4.93 -26.91 -7.39
N HIS A 170 -5.66 -26.69 -8.47
CA HIS A 170 -5.68 -27.57 -9.64
C HIS A 170 -4.83 -27.05 -10.81
N THR A 171 -4.15 -25.90 -10.64
CA THR A 171 -3.29 -25.33 -11.66
C THR A 171 -1.82 -25.76 -11.42
N PRO A 172 -1.07 -26.11 -12.47
CA PRO A 172 0.35 -26.41 -12.33
C PRO A 172 1.11 -25.26 -11.66
N THR A 173 2.06 -25.61 -10.80
CA THR A 173 2.91 -24.61 -10.14
C THR A 173 3.77 -23.86 -11.14
N VAL A 174 4.01 -22.59 -10.88
CA VAL A 174 4.90 -21.75 -11.70
C VAL A 174 6.34 -22.26 -11.59
N SER A 175 6.99 -22.49 -12.71
CA SER A 175 8.37 -23.03 -12.77
C SER A 175 9.43 -21.96 -12.55
N ASP A 176 9.10 -20.69 -12.64
CA ASP A 176 10.04 -19.56 -12.73
C ASP A 176 10.50 -19.01 -11.37
N GLN A 177 10.07 -19.62 -10.28
CA GLN A 177 10.45 -19.32 -8.89
C GLN A 177 10.35 -17.82 -8.49
N PRO A 178 9.25 -17.11 -8.76
CA PRO A 178 9.09 -15.75 -8.27
C PRO A 178 8.89 -15.75 -6.75
N CYS A 179 9.57 -14.83 -6.06
CA CYS A 179 9.31 -14.54 -4.65
C CYS A 179 8.53 -13.24 -4.52
N GLN A 180 7.28 -13.32 -4.09
CA GLN A 180 6.43 -12.15 -3.81
C GLN A 180 6.63 -11.62 -2.37
N GLY A 181 7.44 -12.29 -1.58
CA GLY A 181 7.77 -11.86 -0.21
C GLY A 181 8.28 -10.44 -0.12
N PRO A 182 9.19 -9.96 -1.00
CA PRO A 182 9.66 -8.58 -1.02
C PRO A 182 8.58 -7.51 -1.25
N LEU A 183 7.41 -7.90 -1.77
CA LEU A 183 6.23 -7.03 -1.89
C LEU A 183 5.54 -6.79 -0.54
N LEU A 184 5.73 -7.68 0.43
CA LEU A 184 5.15 -7.62 1.78
C LEU A 184 6.13 -7.06 2.81
N SER A 185 7.40 -7.48 2.70
CA SER A 185 8.48 -7.01 3.55
C SER A 185 9.78 -6.93 2.77
N ARG A 186 10.35 -5.73 2.71
CA ARG A 186 11.57 -5.43 1.96
C ARG A 186 12.82 -6.16 2.46
N ILE A 187 12.81 -6.66 3.72
CA ILE A 187 13.98 -7.28 4.34
C ILE A 187 13.77 -8.76 4.64
N GLN A 188 12.57 -9.16 5.09
CA GLN A 188 12.34 -10.50 5.64
C GLN A 188 12.57 -11.62 4.61
N TYR A 189 12.44 -11.30 3.31
CA TYR A 189 12.60 -12.24 2.19
C TYR A 189 13.85 -11.96 1.35
N ARG A 190 14.80 -11.16 1.89
CA ARG A 190 16.04 -10.82 1.16
C ARG A 190 16.88 -12.07 0.89
N ILE A 191 17.00 -12.94 1.89
CA ILE A 191 17.77 -14.19 1.80
C ILE A 191 17.25 -15.13 0.70
N ASP A 192 15.91 -15.15 0.49
CA ASP A 192 15.27 -15.99 -0.53
C ASP A 192 15.73 -15.56 -1.93
N VAL A 193 15.88 -14.25 -2.16
CA VAL A 193 16.31 -13.68 -3.43
C VAL A 193 17.84 -13.75 -3.59
N GLU A 194 18.62 -13.38 -2.56
CA GLU A 194 20.07 -13.23 -2.65
C GLU A 194 20.81 -14.58 -2.60
N GLU A 195 20.30 -15.55 -1.82
CA GLU A 195 21.02 -16.80 -1.55
C GLU A 195 20.26 -18.05 -2.04
N MET A 196 18.92 -18.04 -2.05
CA MET A 196 18.13 -19.21 -2.40
C MET A 196 17.73 -19.27 -3.90
N GLY A 197 18.05 -18.22 -4.67
CA GLY A 197 17.86 -18.18 -6.12
C GLY A 197 16.45 -17.83 -6.59
N TYR A 198 15.57 -17.34 -5.70
CA TYR A 198 14.28 -16.84 -6.09
C TYR A 198 14.38 -15.48 -6.80
N LYS A 199 13.45 -15.21 -7.72
CA LYS A 199 13.36 -13.93 -8.42
C LYS A 199 12.55 -12.92 -7.62
N ASP A 200 13.08 -11.71 -7.45
CA ASP A 200 12.38 -10.61 -6.78
C ASP A 200 11.19 -10.13 -7.61
N ALA A 201 9.97 -10.36 -7.13
CA ALA A 201 8.75 -9.98 -7.84
C ALA A 201 8.49 -8.47 -7.90
N ARG A 202 9.33 -7.62 -7.28
CA ARG A 202 9.31 -6.16 -7.48
C ARG A 202 9.89 -5.76 -8.84
N LEU A 203 10.73 -6.62 -9.43
CA LEU A 203 11.40 -6.40 -10.72
C LEU A 203 10.55 -6.91 -11.89
N PRO A 204 10.77 -6.39 -13.13
CA PRO A 204 10.15 -6.95 -14.32
C PRO A 204 10.50 -8.44 -14.54
N PRO A 205 9.59 -9.27 -15.07
CA PRO A 205 8.30 -8.87 -15.67
C PRO A 205 7.15 -8.71 -14.66
N GLU A 206 7.25 -9.22 -13.42
CA GLU A 206 6.17 -9.23 -12.43
C GLU A 206 5.93 -7.82 -11.87
N GLY A 207 7.00 -7.13 -11.49
CA GLY A 207 6.98 -5.79 -10.94
C GLY A 207 7.41 -4.70 -11.92
N LYS A 208 7.41 -3.46 -11.43
CA LYS A 208 7.77 -2.28 -12.23
C LYS A 208 9.01 -1.54 -11.72
N MET A 209 9.57 -1.96 -10.59
CA MET A 209 10.73 -1.31 -9.99
C MET A 209 12.01 -1.66 -10.76
N THR A 210 12.94 -0.71 -10.78
CA THR A 210 14.30 -0.95 -11.24
C THR A 210 15.15 -1.62 -10.16
N GLN A 211 16.26 -2.23 -10.52
CA GLN A 211 17.21 -2.80 -9.56
C GLN A 211 17.71 -1.76 -8.54
N ARG A 212 17.91 -0.52 -8.98
CA ARG A 212 18.34 0.57 -8.11
C ARG A 212 17.24 0.92 -7.08
N GLU A 213 16.01 1.08 -7.52
CA GLU A 213 14.88 1.38 -6.64
C GLU A 213 14.64 0.28 -5.61
N THR A 214 14.75 -0.99 -6.01
CA THR A 214 14.64 -2.12 -5.07
C THR A 214 15.77 -2.11 -4.05
N ALA A 215 17.01 -1.84 -4.47
CA ALA A 215 18.17 -1.76 -3.58
C ALA A 215 18.02 -0.59 -2.59
N ASP A 216 17.75 0.63 -3.08
CA ASP A 216 17.57 1.83 -2.26
C ASP A 216 16.44 1.63 -1.22
N TRP A 217 15.34 0.99 -1.61
CA TRP A 217 14.22 0.72 -0.72
C TRP A 217 14.54 -0.37 0.32
N THR A 218 15.30 -1.39 -0.05
CA THR A 218 15.70 -2.48 0.86
C THR A 218 16.64 -1.95 1.93
N VAL A 219 17.68 -1.20 1.55
CA VAL A 219 18.65 -0.59 2.48
C VAL A 219 17.98 0.32 3.51
N ALA A 220 17.03 1.15 3.08
CA ALA A 220 16.30 2.06 3.97
C ALA A 220 15.52 1.35 5.11
N GLY A 221 15.35 0.04 5.03
CA GLY A 221 14.71 -0.77 6.06
C GLY A 221 15.67 -1.60 6.90
N ASP A 222 16.96 -1.60 6.57
CA ASP A 222 17.94 -2.40 7.30
C ASP A 222 18.32 -1.70 8.63
N PRO A 223 18.04 -2.30 9.80
CA PRO A 223 18.41 -1.73 11.10
C PRO A 223 19.91 -1.54 11.29
N ALA A 224 20.75 -2.24 10.52
CA ALA A 224 22.20 -2.14 10.60
C ALA A 224 22.76 -0.87 9.95
N GLU A 225 22.02 -0.26 9.00
CA GLU A 225 22.44 0.95 8.29
C GLU A 225 21.76 2.25 8.81
N THR A 226 20.81 2.11 9.74
CA THR A 226 20.06 3.25 10.31
C THR A 226 20.69 3.80 11.61
N LYS A 227 21.95 3.49 11.88
CA LYS A 227 22.70 3.95 13.08
C LYS A 227 23.70 5.04 12.73
#